data_7484e7e0d8fda59ebcd06d833e604eea
#
_entry.id   7484e7e0d8fda59ebcd06d833e604eea
#
_cell.length_a   1.000
_cell.length_b   1.000
_cell.length_c   1.000
_cell.angle_alpha   90.00
_cell.angle_beta   90.00
_cell.angle_gamma   90.00
#
_symmetry.space_group_name_H-M   'P 1'
#
loop_
_entity.id
_entity.type
_entity.pdbx_description
1 polymer ?
#
loop_
_entity_poly.entity_id
_entity_poly.type
_entity_poly.pdbx_seq_one_letter_code
_entity_poly.pdbx_strand_id
1 'polypeptide(L)'
;MPKILQMLGYSALQIGTIFALAPLMRFVVPFFFLKHFELTQKVFYTALFGAIFAIVLFYFAIHNFYFFMLPNMLLGACLGMILPYVETYAMEHLQKERFGKSRLFGSIGFMLIGIVLARHLEDYSNGLHYLLLGISLTAFFAYWLTNNNPVFEVLTPRDTPFQLLHVKFLWISFFLLQVSFGAFYNFFTIYETSHGISLETTSYLWAFGVICEIVLFYFQSPLLRRFNLLSLVKFGVLTAALRWFLLFLFPSSLFVAYTAQSLHAFCFALHHTAALSLLYTLYQQKKLAAQFYYGLSFGLGGFVGALIAGNFYGEYLYLYASFIALLSWASLMLFKEKE
;
A
#
# COMPACT_ATOMS: atom_id res chain seq x y z
N MET A 1 -6.24 -0.30 12.42
CA MET A 1 -7.49 -1.10 12.28
C MET A 1 -7.28 -2.60 12.59
N PRO A 2 -6.30 -3.36 12.04
CA PRO A 2 -6.16 -4.79 12.40
C PRO A 2 -6.05 -5.04 13.90
N LYS A 3 -5.24 -4.27 14.61
CA LYS A 3 -5.11 -4.39 16.08
C LYS A 3 -6.43 -4.11 16.83
N ILE A 4 -7.23 -3.16 16.35
CA ILE A 4 -8.56 -2.87 16.90
C ILE A 4 -9.47 -4.10 16.79
N LEU A 5 -9.53 -4.75 15.62
CA LEU A 5 -10.33 -5.96 15.44
C LEU A 5 -9.83 -7.12 16.30
N GLN A 6 -8.50 -7.23 16.48
CA GLN A 6 -7.95 -8.21 17.42
C GLN A 6 -8.43 -7.95 18.87
N MET A 7 -8.43 -6.69 19.32
CA MET A 7 -8.95 -6.30 20.65
C MET A 7 -10.44 -6.62 20.82
N LEU A 8 -11.22 -6.60 19.74
CA LEU A 8 -12.62 -6.99 19.70
C LEU A 8 -12.84 -8.50 19.58
N GLY A 9 -11.78 -9.32 19.61
CA GLY A 9 -11.84 -10.78 19.59
C GLY A 9 -11.95 -11.40 18.19
N TYR A 10 -11.74 -10.64 17.12
CA TYR A 10 -11.69 -11.22 15.77
C TYR A 10 -10.46 -12.13 15.60
N SER A 11 -10.68 -13.29 14.98
CA SER A 11 -9.58 -14.19 14.63
C SER A 11 -8.68 -13.61 13.53
N ALA A 12 -7.46 -14.12 13.43
CA ALA A 12 -6.53 -13.70 12.38
C ALA A 12 -7.10 -13.93 10.97
N LEU A 13 -7.82 -15.06 10.76
CA LEU A 13 -8.50 -15.35 9.51
C LEU A 13 -9.55 -14.28 9.17
N GLN A 14 -10.38 -13.90 10.16
CA GLN A 14 -11.39 -12.86 9.97
C GLN A 14 -10.75 -11.50 9.67
N ILE A 15 -9.69 -11.14 10.39
CA ILE A 15 -8.92 -9.91 10.15
C ILE A 15 -8.34 -9.91 8.73
N GLY A 16 -7.66 -11.00 8.33
CA GLY A 16 -7.09 -11.14 7.00
C GLY A 16 -8.14 -11.03 5.89
N THR A 17 -9.31 -11.67 6.09
CA THR A 17 -10.42 -11.62 5.13
C THR A 17 -10.98 -10.19 5.00
N ILE A 18 -11.24 -9.50 6.10
CA ILE A 18 -11.73 -8.11 6.09
C ILE A 18 -10.74 -7.21 5.34
N PHE A 19 -9.45 -7.27 5.71
CA PHE A 19 -8.44 -6.38 5.11
C PHE A 19 -8.02 -6.77 3.69
N ALA A 20 -8.38 -7.97 3.21
CA ALA A 20 -8.26 -8.33 1.80
C ALA A 20 -9.26 -7.57 0.91
N LEU A 21 -10.45 -7.25 1.40
CA LEU A 21 -11.52 -6.69 0.56
C LEU A 21 -11.23 -5.28 0.04
N ALA A 22 -10.62 -4.41 0.83
CA ALA A 22 -10.29 -3.06 0.39
C ALA A 22 -9.24 -3.06 -0.77
N PRO A 23 -8.12 -3.80 -0.70
CA PRO A 23 -7.24 -4.02 -1.86
C PRO A 23 -7.94 -4.62 -3.08
N LEU A 24 -8.82 -5.62 -2.87
CA LEU A 24 -9.61 -6.18 -3.97
C LEU A 24 -10.43 -5.11 -4.69
N MET A 25 -11.12 -4.27 -3.94
CA MET A 25 -11.92 -3.19 -4.53
C MET A 25 -11.06 -2.12 -5.21
N ARG A 26 -9.85 -1.84 -4.71
CA ARG A 26 -8.87 -0.97 -5.39
C ARG A 26 -8.36 -1.54 -6.71
N PHE A 27 -8.41 -2.86 -6.90
CA PHE A 27 -8.13 -3.50 -8.19
C PHE A 27 -9.36 -3.49 -9.09
N VAL A 28 -10.49 -4.00 -8.59
CA VAL A 28 -11.71 -4.22 -9.38
C VAL A 28 -12.31 -2.90 -9.87
N VAL A 29 -12.46 -1.91 -8.98
CA VAL A 29 -13.16 -0.66 -9.31
C VAL A 29 -12.45 0.15 -10.39
N PRO A 30 -11.14 0.47 -10.31
CA PRO A 30 -10.47 1.18 -11.39
C PRO A 30 -10.50 0.41 -12.71
N PHE A 31 -10.36 -0.93 -12.66
CA PHE A 31 -10.38 -1.77 -13.86
C PHE A 31 -11.73 -1.74 -14.58
N PHE A 32 -12.84 -1.85 -13.82
CA PHE A 32 -14.19 -1.74 -14.39
C PHE A 32 -14.55 -0.30 -14.76
N PHE A 33 -14.23 0.64 -13.86
CA PHE A 33 -14.60 2.04 -14.03
C PHE A 33 -13.91 2.67 -15.24
N LEU A 34 -12.57 2.51 -15.34
CA LEU A 34 -11.79 3.10 -16.43
C LEU A 34 -12.11 2.49 -17.81
N LYS A 35 -12.74 1.32 -17.84
CA LYS A 35 -13.20 0.70 -19.10
C LYS A 35 -14.53 1.27 -19.58
N HIS A 36 -15.41 1.72 -18.65
CA HIS A 36 -16.79 2.08 -18.96
C HIS A 36 -17.17 3.50 -18.55
N PHE A 37 -16.45 4.09 -17.62
CA PHE A 37 -16.75 5.41 -17.05
C PHE A 37 -15.49 6.27 -16.96
N GLU A 38 -15.66 7.56 -17.12
CA GLU A 38 -14.61 8.56 -16.93
C GLU A 38 -14.55 8.97 -15.45
N LEU A 39 -13.33 9.16 -14.94
CA LEU A 39 -13.12 9.63 -13.58
C LEU A 39 -13.33 11.15 -13.51
N THR A 40 -14.60 11.56 -13.58
CA THR A 40 -15.00 12.96 -13.53
C THR A 40 -14.95 13.53 -12.11
N GLN A 41 -14.98 14.86 -12.00
CA GLN A 41 -15.08 15.57 -10.72
C GLN A 41 -16.32 15.14 -9.90
N LYS A 42 -17.45 14.85 -10.57
CA LYS A 42 -18.66 14.35 -9.91
C LYS A 42 -18.45 12.99 -9.27
N VAL A 43 -17.80 12.06 -10.00
CA VAL A 43 -17.44 10.73 -9.48
C VAL A 43 -16.49 10.86 -8.30
N PHE A 44 -15.51 11.73 -8.39
CA PHE A 44 -14.58 12.00 -7.30
C PHE A 44 -15.29 12.50 -6.03
N TYR A 45 -16.22 13.47 -6.17
CA TYR A 45 -17.00 13.94 -5.01
C TYR A 45 -17.91 12.86 -4.43
N THR A 46 -18.55 12.05 -5.29
CA THR A 46 -19.32 10.90 -4.83
C THR A 46 -18.46 9.91 -4.05
N ALA A 47 -17.23 9.68 -4.50
CA ALA A 47 -16.28 8.82 -3.77
C ALA A 47 -15.85 9.43 -2.41
N LEU A 48 -15.65 10.75 -2.31
CA LEU A 48 -15.37 11.41 -1.02
C LEU A 48 -16.51 11.22 -0.02
N PHE A 49 -17.75 11.47 -0.44
CA PHE A 49 -18.93 11.23 0.40
C PHE A 49 -19.10 9.75 0.75
N GLY A 50 -18.92 8.86 -0.21
CA GLY A 50 -18.98 7.42 -0.01
C GLY A 50 -17.93 6.93 0.99
N ALA A 51 -16.74 7.51 1.02
CA ALA A 51 -15.71 7.17 1.99
C ALA A 51 -16.10 7.60 3.43
N ILE A 52 -16.65 8.80 3.61
CA ILE A 52 -17.19 9.24 4.91
C ILE A 52 -18.32 8.30 5.35
N PHE A 53 -19.27 8.02 4.46
CA PHE A 53 -20.39 7.13 4.72
C PHE A 53 -19.93 5.71 5.11
N ALA A 54 -18.91 5.17 4.43
CA ALA A 54 -18.33 3.88 4.79
C ALA A 54 -17.80 3.85 6.22
N ILE A 55 -17.17 4.94 6.68
CA ILE A 55 -16.66 5.01 8.06
C ILE A 55 -17.78 5.16 9.07
N VAL A 56 -18.84 5.89 8.75
CA VAL A 56 -20.05 5.93 9.61
C VAL A 56 -20.65 4.53 9.75
N LEU A 57 -20.70 3.76 8.67
CA LEU A 57 -21.16 2.37 8.71
C LEU A 57 -20.26 1.46 9.58
N PHE A 58 -18.97 1.74 9.73
CA PHE A 58 -18.10 0.98 10.62
C PHE A 58 -18.59 0.99 12.08
N TYR A 59 -19.12 2.11 12.57
CA TYR A 59 -19.65 2.18 13.96
C TYR A 59 -20.76 1.19 14.22
N PHE A 60 -21.60 0.93 13.22
CA PHE A 60 -22.71 -0.03 13.34
C PHE A 60 -22.28 -1.46 13.03
N ALA A 61 -21.26 -1.64 12.22
CA ALA A 61 -20.86 -2.93 11.70
C ALA A 61 -19.71 -3.60 12.46
N ILE A 62 -18.96 -2.85 13.30
CA ILE A 62 -17.67 -3.29 13.85
C ILE A 62 -17.77 -4.56 14.72
N HIS A 63 -18.91 -4.85 15.30
CA HIS A 63 -19.15 -6.04 16.13
C HIS A 63 -19.63 -7.27 15.34
N ASN A 64 -19.88 -7.13 14.03
CA ASN A 64 -20.36 -8.23 13.19
C ASN A 64 -19.46 -8.41 11.98
N PHE A 65 -18.83 -9.57 11.90
CA PHE A 65 -17.87 -9.90 10.83
C PHE A 65 -18.45 -9.68 9.43
N TYR A 66 -19.62 -10.19 9.14
CA TYR A 66 -20.23 -10.11 7.81
C TYR A 66 -20.64 -8.68 7.45
N PHE A 67 -21.22 -7.96 8.40
CA PHE A 67 -21.61 -6.57 8.17
C PHE A 67 -20.41 -5.65 8.04
N PHE A 68 -19.28 -5.93 8.72
CA PHE A 68 -18.07 -5.12 8.62
C PHE A 68 -17.37 -5.24 7.26
N MET A 69 -17.58 -6.33 6.54
CA MET A 69 -17.03 -6.52 5.19
C MET A 69 -17.57 -5.47 4.21
N LEU A 70 -18.87 -5.14 4.29
CA LEU A 70 -19.51 -4.20 3.35
C LEU A 70 -18.91 -2.79 3.39
N PRO A 71 -18.84 -2.08 4.54
CA PRO A 71 -18.23 -0.77 4.58
C PRO A 71 -16.72 -0.79 4.26
N ASN A 72 -16.01 -1.88 4.53
CA ASN A 72 -14.61 -2.01 4.14
C ASN A 72 -14.44 -2.11 2.62
N MET A 73 -15.30 -2.86 1.94
CA MET A 73 -15.37 -2.88 0.47
C MET A 73 -15.70 -1.50 -0.10
N LEU A 74 -16.69 -0.82 0.47
CA LEU A 74 -17.09 0.52 0.04
C LEU A 74 -15.95 1.52 0.20
N LEU A 75 -15.27 1.51 1.36
CA LEU A 75 -14.10 2.36 1.58
C LEU A 75 -12.98 2.06 0.58
N GLY A 76 -12.70 0.78 0.33
CA GLY A 76 -11.71 0.35 -0.67
C GLY A 76 -12.05 0.84 -2.07
N ALA A 77 -13.32 0.75 -2.48
CA ALA A 77 -13.82 1.25 -3.76
C ALA A 77 -13.64 2.77 -3.88
N CYS A 78 -14.05 3.52 -2.87
CA CYS A 78 -13.91 4.98 -2.83
C CYS A 78 -12.44 5.41 -2.89
N LEU A 79 -11.56 4.81 -2.09
CA LEU A 79 -10.13 5.11 -2.13
C LEU A 79 -9.47 4.73 -3.46
N GLY A 80 -9.96 3.68 -4.13
CA GLY A 80 -9.54 3.30 -5.49
C GLY A 80 -9.85 4.36 -6.55
N MET A 81 -10.81 5.23 -6.32
CA MET A 81 -11.14 6.38 -7.18
C MET A 81 -10.50 7.69 -6.72
N ILE A 82 -10.46 7.93 -5.41
CA ILE A 82 -9.93 9.18 -4.82
C ILE A 82 -8.43 9.34 -5.12
N LEU A 83 -7.63 8.31 -4.85
CA LEU A 83 -6.17 8.40 -4.98
C LEU A 83 -5.71 8.72 -6.41
N PRO A 84 -6.16 8.00 -7.47
CA PRO A 84 -5.76 8.33 -8.84
C PRO A 84 -6.20 9.73 -9.28
N TYR A 85 -7.37 10.19 -8.83
CA TYR A 85 -7.84 11.54 -9.15
C TYR A 85 -6.94 12.61 -8.54
N VAL A 86 -6.62 12.50 -7.24
CA VAL A 86 -5.76 13.46 -6.54
C VAL A 86 -4.33 13.43 -7.10
N GLU A 87 -3.79 12.26 -7.44
CA GLU A 87 -2.47 12.15 -8.05
C GLU A 87 -2.42 12.81 -9.44
N THR A 88 -3.44 12.57 -10.27
CA THR A 88 -3.55 13.24 -11.58
C THR A 88 -3.65 14.75 -11.41
N TYR A 89 -4.52 15.19 -10.51
CA TYR A 89 -4.67 16.61 -10.18
C TYR A 89 -3.36 17.25 -9.75
N ALA A 90 -2.63 16.60 -8.84
CA ALA A 90 -1.35 17.11 -8.35
C ALA A 90 -0.29 17.14 -9.47
N MET A 91 -0.25 16.14 -10.35
CA MET A 91 0.69 16.11 -11.48
C MET A 91 0.41 17.20 -12.51
N GLU A 92 -0.84 17.60 -12.70
CA GLU A 92 -1.22 18.66 -13.65
C GLU A 92 -0.93 20.06 -13.11
N HIS A 93 -1.11 20.28 -11.80
CA HIS A 93 -0.95 21.60 -11.18
C HIS A 93 0.45 21.83 -10.58
N LEU A 94 1.20 20.77 -10.30
CA LEU A 94 2.55 20.85 -9.73
C LEU A 94 3.58 20.42 -10.77
N GLN A 95 4.70 21.12 -10.85
CA GLN A 95 5.86 20.63 -11.59
C GLN A 95 6.36 19.31 -10.97
N LYS A 96 7.00 18.46 -11.77
CA LYS A 96 7.47 17.13 -11.35
C LYS A 96 8.29 17.16 -10.04
N GLU A 97 9.10 18.19 -9.86
CA GLU A 97 9.93 18.40 -8.67
C GLU A 97 9.10 18.69 -7.42
N ARG A 98 7.98 19.39 -7.56
CA ARG A 98 7.07 19.72 -6.45
C ARG A 98 6.13 18.59 -6.12
N PHE A 99 5.75 17.76 -7.10
CA PHE A 99 4.91 16.59 -6.88
C PHE A 99 5.52 15.62 -5.86
N GLY A 100 6.84 15.28 -6.02
CA GLY A 100 7.54 14.45 -5.04
C GLY A 100 7.54 15.03 -3.63
N LYS A 101 7.69 16.36 -3.51
CA LYS A 101 7.62 17.05 -2.22
C LYS A 101 6.22 17.05 -1.60
N SER A 102 5.16 17.09 -2.40
CA SER A 102 3.79 17.03 -1.87
C SER A 102 3.48 15.67 -1.24
N ARG A 103 4.01 14.58 -1.80
CA ARG A 103 3.86 13.22 -1.23
C ARG A 103 4.51 13.06 0.15
N LEU A 104 5.57 13.82 0.42
CA LEU A 104 6.25 13.81 1.72
C LEU A 104 5.29 14.15 2.88
N PHE A 105 4.37 15.10 2.67
CA PHE A 105 3.37 15.44 3.69
C PHE A 105 2.43 14.28 4.02
N GLY A 106 2.13 13.41 3.04
CA GLY A 106 1.37 12.17 3.28
C GLY A 106 2.13 11.21 4.20
N SER A 107 3.43 11.02 4.00
CA SER A 107 4.27 10.17 4.85
C SER A 107 4.41 10.75 6.26
N ILE A 108 4.57 12.08 6.39
CA ILE A 108 4.59 12.76 7.69
C ILE A 108 3.25 12.58 8.41
N GLY A 109 2.13 12.79 7.72
CA GLY A 109 0.79 12.60 8.28
C GLY A 109 0.56 11.16 8.77
N PHE A 110 0.95 10.17 7.98
CA PHE A 110 0.89 8.75 8.38
C PHE A 110 1.70 8.47 9.65
N MET A 111 2.92 8.98 9.72
CA MET A 111 3.79 8.83 10.90
C MET A 111 3.17 9.46 12.14
N LEU A 112 2.73 10.71 12.04
CA LEU A 112 2.16 11.46 13.17
C LEU A 112 0.89 10.79 13.70
N ILE A 113 -0.05 10.41 12.83
CA ILE A 113 -1.29 9.75 13.27
C ILE A 113 -1.01 8.39 13.90
N GLY A 114 -0.01 7.64 13.42
CA GLY A 114 0.41 6.38 14.01
C GLY A 114 0.90 6.52 15.43
N ILE A 115 1.72 7.54 15.72
CA ILE A 115 2.24 7.83 17.06
C ILE A 115 1.12 8.31 17.99
N VAL A 116 0.27 9.24 17.52
CA VAL A 116 -0.84 9.76 18.30
C VAL A 116 -1.83 8.66 18.65
N LEU A 117 -2.21 7.85 17.65
CA LEU A 117 -3.17 6.76 17.83
C LEU A 117 -2.66 5.71 18.83
N ALA A 118 -1.36 5.37 18.80
CA ALA A 118 -0.80 4.38 19.72
C ALA A 118 -0.89 4.80 21.20
N ARG A 119 -0.82 6.10 21.49
CA ARG A 119 -0.94 6.64 22.85
C ARG A 119 -2.38 6.74 23.35
N HIS A 120 -3.34 6.84 22.43
CA HIS A 120 -4.75 7.07 22.76
C HIS A 120 -5.65 5.88 22.38
N LEU A 121 -5.09 4.75 21.95
CA LEU A 121 -5.83 3.54 21.59
C LEU A 121 -6.11 2.70 22.84
N GLU A 122 -6.73 3.29 23.86
CA GLU A 122 -7.21 2.57 25.03
C GLU A 122 -8.54 1.84 24.72
N ASP A 123 -9.37 2.43 23.88
CA ASP A 123 -10.62 1.87 23.39
C ASP A 123 -10.65 1.85 21.84
N TYR A 124 -11.33 0.85 21.27
CA TYR A 124 -11.53 0.71 19.83
C TYR A 124 -12.29 1.89 19.22
N SER A 125 -13.19 2.52 19.95
CA SER A 125 -13.97 3.68 19.51
C SER A 125 -13.07 4.87 19.17
N ASN A 126 -11.98 5.08 19.91
CA ASN A 126 -11.01 6.13 19.63
C ASN A 126 -10.41 5.96 18.23
N GLY A 127 -10.09 4.73 17.82
CA GLY A 127 -9.58 4.45 16.47
C GLY A 127 -10.57 4.80 15.36
N LEU A 128 -11.87 4.57 15.57
CA LEU A 128 -12.91 4.97 14.61
C LEU A 128 -13.08 6.49 14.54
N HIS A 129 -13.01 7.18 15.68
CA HIS A 129 -13.10 8.64 15.72
C HIS A 129 -11.94 9.31 14.97
N TYR A 130 -10.70 8.84 15.18
CA TYR A 130 -9.55 9.34 14.42
C TYR A 130 -9.65 9.02 12.92
N LEU A 131 -10.20 7.84 12.56
CA LEU A 131 -10.42 7.48 11.17
C LEU A 131 -11.47 8.39 10.51
N LEU A 132 -12.58 8.66 11.20
CA LEU A 132 -13.64 9.57 10.73
C LEU A 132 -13.11 10.99 10.58
N LEU A 133 -12.38 11.50 11.57
CA LEU A 133 -11.75 12.81 11.50
C LEU A 133 -10.80 12.90 10.30
N GLY A 134 -9.91 11.92 10.14
CA GLY A 134 -8.93 11.88 9.05
C GLY A 134 -9.57 11.88 7.66
N ILE A 135 -10.59 11.04 7.44
CA ILE A 135 -11.28 11.00 6.14
C ILE A 135 -12.11 12.25 5.88
N SER A 136 -12.72 12.84 6.93
CA SER A 136 -13.50 14.08 6.82
C SER A 136 -12.60 15.27 6.47
N LEU A 137 -11.43 15.39 7.12
CA LEU A 137 -10.44 16.42 6.75
C LEU A 137 -9.92 16.21 5.34
N THR A 138 -9.62 14.97 4.95
CA THR A 138 -9.20 14.63 3.58
C THR A 138 -10.26 15.04 2.57
N ALA A 139 -11.53 14.70 2.82
CA ALA A 139 -12.64 15.07 1.94
C ALA A 139 -12.83 16.59 1.85
N PHE A 140 -12.75 17.28 2.99
CA PHE A 140 -12.86 18.73 3.02
C PHE A 140 -11.77 19.44 2.21
N PHE A 141 -10.51 19.12 2.45
CA PHE A 141 -9.40 19.73 1.74
C PHE A 141 -9.37 19.32 0.24
N ALA A 142 -9.68 18.07 -0.07
CA ALA A 142 -9.76 17.62 -1.44
C ALA A 142 -10.88 18.32 -2.23
N TYR A 143 -12.06 18.47 -1.61
CA TYR A 143 -13.16 19.23 -2.18
C TYR A 143 -12.79 20.70 -2.38
N TRP A 144 -12.27 21.35 -1.33
CA TRP A 144 -11.89 22.77 -1.37
C TRP A 144 -10.85 23.07 -2.46
N LEU A 145 -9.83 22.20 -2.57
CA LEU A 145 -8.77 22.33 -3.55
C LEU A 145 -9.29 22.20 -4.99
N THR A 146 -10.05 21.14 -5.26
CA THR A 146 -10.52 20.80 -6.62
C THR A 146 -11.69 21.64 -7.09
N ASN A 147 -12.51 22.16 -6.18
CA ASN A 147 -13.61 23.07 -6.50
C ASN A 147 -13.11 24.45 -6.97
N ASN A 148 -11.98 24.92 -6.41
CA ASN A 148 -11.41 26.21 -6.80
C ASN A 148 -10.55 26.15 -8.07
N ASN A 149 -10.07 24.95 -8.43
CA ASN A 149 -9.21 24.74 -9.60
C ASN A 149 -9.64 23.45 -10.33
N PRO A 150 -10.68 23.47 -11.14
CA PRO A 150 -11.14 22.28 -11.85
C PRO A 150 -10.09 21.76 -12.85
N VAL A 151 -9.90 20.44 -12.89
CA VAL A 151 -9.05 19.77 -13.87
C VAL A 151 -9.81 19.61 -15.18
N PHE A 152 -9.23 20.04 -16.29
CA PHE A 152 -9.74 19.73 -17.62
C PHE A 152 -9.36 18.29 -17.99
N GLU A 153 -10.32 17.53 -18.49
CA GLU A 153 -10.16 16.12 -18.87
C GLU A 153 -9.03 15.94 -19.88
N VAL A 154 -8.03 15.13 -19.54
CA VAL A 154 -6.99 14.72 -20.51
C VAL A 154 -7.39 13.38 -21.10
N LEU A 155 -7.93 13.42 -22.32
CA LEU A 155 -8.17 12.23 -23.13
C LEU A 155 -6.82 11.58 -23.49
N THR A 156 -6.57 10.38 -22.99
CA THR A 156 -5.38 9.59 -23.37
C THR A 156 -5.73 8.69 -24.56
N PRO A 157 -4.94 8.71 -25.65
CA PRO A 157 -5.14 7.79 -26.79
C PRO A 157 -5.02 6.33 -26.39
N ARG A 158 -5.95 5.49 -26.91
CA ARG A 158 -6.06 4.05 -26.58
C ARG A 158 -5.34 3.12 -27.58
N ASP A 159 -4.52 3.61 -28.49
CA ASP A 159 -4.23 2.95 -29.77
C ASP A 159 -3.05 2.00 -29.84
N THR A 160 -2.34 1.68 -28.74
CA THR A 160 -1.27 0.68 -28.78
C THR A 160 -1.58 -0.51 -27.89
N PRO A 161 -1.38 -1.78 -28.35
CA PRO A 161 -1.67 -2.96 -27.53
C PRO A 161 -0.72 -3.05 -26.35
N PHE A 162 -1.27 -3.21 -25.14
CA PHE A 162 -0.51 -3.42 -23.93
C PHE A 162 -0.11 -4.89 -23.78
N GLN A 163 1.14 -5.24 -24.09
CA GLN A 163 1.62 -6.62 -24.13
C GLN A 163 2.14 -7.08 -22.76
N LEU A 164 1.28 -7.70 -21.96
CA LEU A 164 1.62 -8.23 -20.62
C LEU A 164 2.51 -9.47 -20.67
N LEU A 165 2.22 -10.40 -21.60
CA LEU A 165 2.86 -11.72 -21.64
C LEU A 165 4.36 -11.65 -21.94
N HIS A 166 4.82 -10.61 -22.59
CA HIS A 166 6.21 -10.43 -22.97
C HIS A 166 7.16 -10.32 -21.76
N VAL A 167 6.67 -9.69 -20.68
CA VAL A 167 7.41 -9.48 -19.43
C VAL A 167 6.69 -10.15 -18.23
N LYS A 168 6.05 -11.29 -18.47
CA LYS A 168 5.21 -11.99 -17.47
C LYS A 168 5.95 -12.27 -16.15
N PHE A 169 7.23 -12.63 -16.20
CA PHE A 169 8.01 -12.93 -15.02
C PHE A 169 8.28 -11.69 -14.15
N LEU A 170 8.39 -10.52 -14.76
CA LEU A 170 8.45 -9.24 -14.04
C LEU A 170 7.13 -8.95 -13.31
N TRP A 171 5.99 -9.15 -14.00
CA TRP A 171 4.67 -8.97 -13.40
C TRP A 171 4.38 -9.98 -12.27
N ILE A 172 4.78 -11.25 -12.45
CA ILE A 172 4.67 -12.27 -11.40
C ILE A 172 5.50 -11.85 -10.17
N SER A 173 6.72 -11.35 -10.38
CA SER A 173 7.55 -10.86 -9.28
C SER A 173 6.88 -9.72 -8.52
N PHE A 174 6.38 -8.69 -9.19
CA PHE A 174 5.70 -7.57 -8.56
C PHE A 174 4.47 -8.00 -7.75
N PHE A 175 3.70 -8.94 -8.29
CA PHE A 175 2.58 -9.54 -7.59
C PHE A 175 3.04 -10.29 -6.34
N LEU A 176 3.98 -11.23 -6.46
CA LEU A 176 4.47 -12.06 -5.36
C LEU A 176 5.14 -11.23 -4.26
N LEU A 177 5.92 -10.22 -4.63
CA LEU A 177 6.51 -9.33 -3.64
C LEU A 177 5.43 -8.68 -2.78
N GLN A 178 4.36 -8.17 -3.40
CA GLN A 178 3.29 -7.52 -2.67
C GLN A 178 2.45 -8.51 -1.85
N VAL A 179 2.30 -9.76 -2.32
CA VAL A 179 1.74 -10.86 -1.51
C VAL A 179 2.56 -11.04 -0.22
N SER A 180 3.90 -11.02 -0.30
CA SER A 180 4.76 -11.14 0.88
C SER A 180 4.57 -10.01 1.89
N PHE A 181 4.27 -8.79 1.42
CA PHE A 181 3.96 -7.64 2.27
C PHE A 181 2.61 -7.75 3.01
N GLY A 182 1.76 -8.71 2.64
CA GLY A 182 0.49 -8.94 3.32
C GLY A 182 0.64 -9.22 4.82
N ALA A 183 1.68 -9.98 5.21
CA ALA A 183 2.04 -10.22 6.61
C ALA A 183 2.36 -8.90 7.34
N PHE A 184 3.16 -8.04 6.72
CA PHE A 184 3.57 -6.77 7.30
C PHE A 184 2.40 -5.79 7.46
N TYR A 185 1.68 -5.48 6.39
CA TYR A 185 0.64 -4.45 6.44
C TYR A 185 -0.55 -4.82 7.35
N ASN A 186 -0.86 -6.10 7.48
CA ASN A 186 -2.02 -6.52 8.24
C ASN A 186 -1.69 -7.03 9.64
N PHE A 187 -0.51 -7.61 9.85
CA PHE A 187 -0.21 -8.33 11.08
C PHE A 187 1.03 -7.86 11.84
N PHE A 188 1.85 -6.95 11.31
CA PHE A 188 3.08 -6.50 11.99
C PHE A 188 2.81 -6.03 13.42
N THR A 189 1.85 -5.12 13.62
CA THR A 189 1.51 -4.63 14.96
C THR A 189 1.02 -5.75 15.89
N ILE A 190 0.21 -6.66 15.35
CA ILE A 190 -0.31 -7.81 16.11
C ILE A 190 0.84 -8.76 16.48
N TYR A 191 1.72 -9.04 15.52
CA TYR A 191 2.86 -9.94 15.69
C TYR A 191 3.86 -9.39 16.72
N GLU A 192 4.31 -8.15 16.57
CA GLU A 192 5.26 -7.52 17.51
C GLU A 192 4.68 -7.47 18.94
N THR A 193 3.40 -7.10 19.08
CA THR A 193 2.76 -7.04 20.40
C THR A 193 2.55 -8.42 21.02
N SER A 194 2.37 -9.49 20.23
CA SER A 194 2.28 -10.85 20.73
C SER A 194 3.64 -11.40 21.19
N HIS A 195 4.75 -10.83 20.73
CA HIS A 195 6.11 -11.16 21.12
C HIS A 195 6.71 -10.22 22.19
N GLY A 196 5.89 -9.44 22.88
CA GLY A 196 6.27 -8.63 24.04
C GLY A 196 6.74 -7.21 23.72
N ILE A 197 6.73 -6.78 22.46
CA ILE A 197 7.01 -5.38 22.10
C ILE A 197 5.74 -4.55 22.34
N SER A 198 5.85 -3.45 23.11
CA SER A 198 4.68 -2.62 23.42
C SER A 198 4.05 -2.00 22.17
N LEU A 199 2.74 -1.68 22.25
CA LEU A 199 2.04 -1.00 21.15
C LEU A 199 2.67 0.35 20.81
N GLU A 200 3.12 1.09 21.83
CA GLU A 200 3.82 2.36 21.65
C GLU A 200 5.15 2.17 20.91
N THR A 201 5.97 1.22 21.32
CA THR A 201 7.24 0.88 20.65
C THR A 201 6.99 0.42 19.21
N THR A 202 5.95 -0.38 18.97
CA THR A 202 5.60 -0.81 17.62
C THR A 202 5.19 0.37 16.73
N SER A 203 4.54 1.40 17.29
CA SER A 203 4.25 2.63 16.53
C SER A 203 5.52 3.42 16.18
N TYR A 204 6.51 3.44 17.07
CA TYR A 204 7.83 4.02 16.75
C TYR A 204 8.57 3.22 15.67
N LEU A 205 8.43 1.90 15.64
CA LEU A 205 8.96 1.07 14.55
C LEU A 205 8.32 1.44 13.20
N TRP A 206 7.00 1.66 13.14
CA TRP A 206 6.33 2.16 11.94
C TRP A 206 6.85 3.53 11.53
N ALA A 207 6.96 4.47 12.47
CA ALA A 207 7.47 5.80 12.22
C ALA A 207 8.93 5.78 11.72
N PHE A 208 9.76 4.95 12.32
CA PHE A 208 11.17 4.78 11.92
C PHE A 208 11.29 4.24 10.48
N GLY A 209 10.49 3.24 10.11
CA GLY A 209 10.45 2.74 8.73
C GLY A 209 10.11 3.83 7.72
N VAL A 210 9.12 4.68 8.04
CA VAL A 210 8.73 5.84 7.20
C VAL A 210 9.83 6.88 7.12
N ILE A 211 10.55 7.15 8.22
CA ILE A 211 11.71 8.07 8.22
C ILE A 211 12.80 7.54 7.28
N CYS A 212 13.13 6.24 7.38
CA CYS A 212 14.12 5.63 6.48
C CYS A 212 13.69 5.73 5.00
N GLU A 213 12.39 5.55 4.72
CA GLU A 213 11.82 5.72 3.38
C GLU A 213 11.99 7.16 2.87
N ILE A 214 11.65 8.17 3.69
CA ILE A 214 11.79 9.60 3.36
C ILE A 214 13.26 9.94 3.06
N VAL A 215 14.18 9.48 3.92
CA VAL A 215 15.62 9.68 3.71
C VAL A 215 16.07 9.06 2.40
N LEU A 216 15.64 7.84 2.11
CA LEU A 216 16.01 7.19 0.85
C LEU A 216 15.43 7.93 -0.36
N PHE A 217 14.16 8.34 -0.34
CA PHE A 217 13.57 9.11 -1.44
C PHE A 217 14.35 10.39 -1.73
N TYR A 218 14.89 11.02 -0.71
CA TYR A 218 15.73 12.21 -0.90
C TYR A 218 17.08 11.88 -1.57
N PHE A 219 17.71 10.76 -1.18
CA PHE A 219 19.06 10.39 -1.63
C PHE A 219 19.11 9.33 -2.74
N GLN A 220 17.99 8.81 -3.24
CA GLN A 220 17.98 7.69 -4.20
C GLN A 220 18.46 8.04 -5.62
N SER A 221 18.46 9.31 -6.01
CA SER A 221 18.78 9.73 -7.38
C SER A 221 20.15 9.21 -7.87
N PRO A 222 21.25 9.25 -7.10
CA PRO A 222 22.52 8.65 -7.49
C PRO A 222 22.46 7.13 -7.71
N LEU A 223 21.65 6.41 -6.90
CA LEU A 223 21.47 4.96 -7.04
C LEU A 223 20.78 4.64 -8.37
N LEU A 224 19.71 5.35 -8.69
CA LEU A 224 18.94 5.16 -9.93
C LEU A 224 19.73 5.50 -11.20
N ARG A 225 20.73 6.41 -11.09
CA ARG A 225 21.60 6.78 -12.23
C ARG A 225 22.77 5.82 -12.40
N ARG A 226 23.31 5.27 -11.29
CA ARG A 226 24.54 4.48 -11.31
C ARG A 226 24.30 3.00 -11.57
N PHE A 227 23.18 2.47 -11.11
CA PHE A 227 22.88 1.04 -11.17
C PHE A 227 21.78 0.74 -12.18
N ASN A 228 21.85 -0.44 -12.80
CA ASN A 228 20.80 -0.95 -13.66
C ASN A 228 19.50 -1.11 -12.88
N LEU A 229 18.37 -0.65 -13.46
CA LEU A 229 17.05 -0.65 -12.79
C LEU A 229 16.58 -2.05 -12.40
N LEU A 230 16.80 -3.05 -13.26
CA LEU A 230 16.46 -4.45 -12.95
C LEU A 230 17.29 -4.98 -11.77
N SER A 231 18.55 -4.60 -11.67
CA SER A 231 19.39 -4.96 -10.53
C SER A 231 18.92 -4.35 -9.23
N LEU A 232 18.43 -3.09 -9.25
CA LEU A 232 17.83 -2.44 -8.10
C LEU A 232 16.51 -3.10 -7.70
N VAL A 233 15.68 -3.50 -8.67
CA VAL A 233 14.46 -4.27 -8.42
C VAL A 233 14.80 -5.60 -7.74
N LYS A 234 15.76 -6.37 -8.28
CA LYS A 234 16.23 -7.66 -7.69
C LYS A 234 16.77 -7.47 -6.28
N PHE A 235 17.56 -6.41 -6.05
CA PHE A 235 18.09 -6.07 -4.73
C PHE A 235 16.96 -5.76 -3.73
N GLY A 236 15.95 -4.98 -4.13
CA GLY A 236 14.80 -4.66 -3.28
C GLY A 236 14.00 -5.90 -2.88
N VAL A 237 13.77 -6.83 -3.81
CA VAL A 237 13.07 -8.09 -3.54
C VAL A 237 13.86 -8.98 -2.59
N LEU A 238 15.18 -9.12 -2.81
CA LEU A 238 16.04 -9.91 -1.92
C LEU A 238 16.12 -9.29 -0.51
N THR A 239 16.16 -7.97 -0.44
CA THR A 239 16.08 -7.23 0.85
C THR A 239 14.77 -7.50 1.59
N ALA A 240 13.64 -7.63 0.87
CA ALA A 240 12.36 -8.02 1.49
C ALA A 240 12.43 -9.44 2.08
N ALA A 241 12.98 -10.39 1.35
CA ALA A 241 13.15 -11.76 1.84
C ALA A 241 14.00 -11.81 3.11
N LEU A 242 15.15 -11.12 3.10
CA LEU A 242 16.01 -10.98 4.27
C LEU A 242 15.29 -10.32 5.45
N ARG A 243 14.54 -9.25 5.20
CA ARG A 243 13.77 -8.52 6.21
C ARG A 243 12.78 -9.44 6.95
N TRP A 244 12.00 -10.20 6.18
CA TRP A 244 11.03 -11.14 6.75
C TRP A 244 11.71 -12.29 7.49
N PHE A 245 12.80 -12.79 6.96
CA PHE A 245 13.57 -13.85 7.61
C PHE A 245 14.16 -13.42 8.95
N LEU A 246 14.65 -12.19 9.06
CA LEU A 246 15.15 -11.61 10.32
C LEU A 246 14.03 -11.49 11.36
N LEU A 247 12.84 -11.03 10.99
CA LEU A 247 11.70 -10.94 11.90
C LEU A 247 11.22 -12.33 12.35
N PHE A 248 11.33 -13.35 11.51
CA PHE A 248 11.03 -14.73 11.89
C PHE A 248 12.06 -15.28 12.92
N LEU A 249 13.36 -15.08 12.67
CA LEU A 249 14.40 -15.64 13.52
C LEU A 249 14.48 -14.98 14.91
N PHE A 250 14.14 -13.70 14.99
CA PHE A 250 14.34 -12.90 16.21
C PHE A 250 13.10 -12.07 16.55
N PRO A 251 11.94 -12.69 16.78
CA PRO A 251 10.65 -12.00 16.88
C PRO A 251 10.55 -11.02 18.06
N SER A 252 11.29 -11.28 19.15
CA SER A 252 11.28 -10.43 20.36
C SER A 252 12.44 -9.43 20.40
N SER A 253 13.30 -9.39 19.36
CA SER A 253 14.47 -8.52 19.35
C SER A 253 14.15 -7.14 18.80
N LEU A 254 14.11 -6.14 19.68
CA LEU A 254 13.89 -4.76 19.30
C LEU A 254 14.97 -4.24 18.32
N PHE A 255 16.24 -4.65 18.50
CA PHE A 255 17.31 -4.30 17.56
C PHE A 255 17.06 -4.84 16.16
N VAL A 256 16.61 -6.11 16.06
CA VAL A 256 16.29 -6.72 14.77
C VAL A 256 15.03 -6.06 14.16
N ALA A 257 14.02 -5.72 14.97
CA ALA A 257 12.85 -5.01 14.53
C ALA A 257 13.20 -3.64 13.89
N TYR A 258 14.06 -2.84 14.53
CA TYR A 258 14.55 -1.58 13.94
C TYR A 258 15.39 -1.81 12.68
N THR A 259 16.24 -2.83 12.66
CA THR A 259 17.02 -3.19 11.46
C THR A 259 16.10 -3.58 10.33
N ALA A 260 15.10 -4.43 10.57
CA ALA A 260 14.10 -4.81 9.60
C ALA A 260 13.30 -3.61 9.09
N GLN A 261 13.01 -2.62 9.94
CA GLN A 261 12.34 -1.39 9.50
C GLN A 261 13.25 -0.47 8.67
N SER A 262 14.55 -0.42 8.93
CA SER A 262 15.48 0.32 8.07
C SER A 262 15.55 -0.28 6.66
N LEU A 263 15.47 -1.62 6.54
CA LEU A 263 15.42 -2.32 5.27
C LEU A 263 14.14 -2.02 4.46
N HIS A 264 13.09 -1.49 5.11
CA HIS A 264 11.86 -1.06 4.41
C HIS A 264 12.13 -0.05 3.31
N ALA A 265 13.04 0.87 3.54
CA ALA A 265 13.44 1.85 2.55
C ALA A 265 13.89 1.21 1.23
N PHE A 266 14.66 0.13 1.27
CA PHE A 266 15.15 -0.55 0.08
C PHE A 266 14.12 -1.47 -0.56
N CYS A 267 13.43 -2.29 0.25
CA CYS A 267 12.47 -3.26 -0.28
C CYS A 267 11.12 -2.63 -0.70
N PHE A 268 10.84 -1.41 -0.25
CA PHE A 268 9.64 -0.67 -0.64
C PHE A 268 9.99 0.56 -1.49
N ALA A 269 10.63 1.60 -0.94
CA ALA A 269 10.80 2.87 -1.64
C ALA A 269 11.71 2.78 -2.88
N LEU A 270 12.91 2.19 -2.72
CA LEU A 270 13.84 2.00 -3.84
C LEU A 270 13.27 1.04 -4.88
N HIS A 271 12.75 -0.11 -4.43
CA HIS A 271 12.12 -1.09 -5.32
C HIS A 271 10.98 -0.46 -6.12
N HIS A 272 10.08 0.28 -5.48
CA HIS A 272 8.93 0.92 -6.12
C HIS A 272 9.37 1.91 -7.21
N THR A 273 10.34 2.78 -6.89
CA THR A 273 10.86 3.77 -7.85
C THR A 273 11.58 3.09 -9.01
N ALA A 274 12.42 2.07 -8.72
CA ALA A 274 13.13 1.32 -9.75
C ALA A 274 12.15 0.52 -10.64
N ALA A 275 11.13 -0.10 -10.06
CA ALA A 275 10.10 -0.85 -10.78
C ALA A 275 9.30 0.05 -11.74
N LEU A 276 8.81 1.21 -11.28
CA LEU A 276 8.11 2.15 -12.15
C LEU A 276 9.03 2.71 -13.24
N SER A 277 10.28 3.03 -12.90
CA SER A 277 11.26 3.50 -13.88
C SER A 277 11.53 2.43 -14.95
N LEU A 278 11.69 1.17 -14.54
CA LEU A 278 11.87 0.04 -15.46
C LEU A 278 10.64 -0.15 -16.36
N LEU A 279 9.43 -0.10 -15.81
CA LEU A 279 8.20 -0.18 -16.59
C LEU A 279 8.10 0.95 -17.63
N TYR A 280 8.56 2.16 -17.28
CA TYR A 280 8.58 3.30 -18.21
C TYR A 280 9.60 3.20 -19.33
N THR A 281 10.62 2.34 -19.20
CA THR A 281 11.51 1.97 -20.31
C THR A 281 10.91 0.86 -21.19
N LEU A 282 10.14 -0.06 -20.59
CA LEU A 282 9.57 -1.21 -21.30
C LEU A 282 8.26 -0.90 -22.04
N TYR A 283 7.52 0.13 -21.59
CA TYR A 283 6.20 0.44 -22.14
C TYR A 283 6.09 1.90 -22.58
N GLN A 284 5.59 2.11 -23.80
CA GLN A 284 5.28 3.45 -24.30
C GLN A 284 4.09 4.06 -23.52
N GLN A 285 3.10 3.24 -23.20
CA GLN A 285 1.91 3.64 -22.40
C GLN A 285 2.23 3.69 -20.90
N LYS A 286 3.06 4.64 -20.48
CA LYS A 286 3.57 4.75 -19.10
C LYS A 286 2.46 4.81 -18.04
N LYS A 287 1.38 5.58 -18.30
CA LYS A 287 0.24 5.69 -17.37
C LYS A 287 -0.45 4.35 -17.17
N LEU A 288 -0.71 3.60 -18.26
CA LEU A 288 -1.35 2.30 -18.19
C LEU A 288 -0.47 1.27 -17.49
N ALA A 289 0.85 1.28 -17.75
CA ALA A 289 1.81 0.41 -17.07
C ALA A 289 1.83 0.66 -15.56
N ALA A 290 1.83 1.94 -15.13
CA ALA A 290 1.74 2.31 -13.72
C ALA A 290 0.41 1.87 -13.09
N GLN A 291 -0.72 2.12 -13.75
CA GLN A 291 -2.04 1.70 -13.26
C GLN A 291 -2.12 0.17 -13.10
N PHE A 292 -1.60 -0.56 -14.09
CA PHE A 292 -1.56 -2.02 -14.02
C PHE A 292 -0.64 -2.51 -12.90
N TYR A 293 0.52 -1.86 -12.70
CA TYR A 293 1.42 -2.14 -11.57
C TYR A 293 0.72 -1.95 -10.22
N TYR A 294 0.04 -0.82 -10.01
CA TYR A 294 -0.71 -0.57 -8.79
C TYR A 294 -1.85 -1.57 -8.59
N GLY A 295 -2.62 -1.84 -9.64
CA GLY A 295 -3.74 -2.79 -9.57
C GLY A 295 -3.28 -4.22 -9.27
N LEU A 296 -2.29 -4.71 -10.01
CA LEU A 296 -1.78 -6.07 -9.84
C LEU A 296 -1.05 -6.24 -8.49
N SER A 297 -0.16 -5.32 -8.14
CA SER A 297 0.64 -5.43 -6.92
C SER A 297 -0.20 -5.07 -5.68
N PHE A 298 -0.53 -3.79 -5.50
CA PHE A 298 -1.18 -3.31 -4.28
C PHE A 298 -2.67 -3.70 -4.18
N GLY A 299 -3.33 -3.91 -5.32
CA GLY A 299 -4.70 -4.41 -5.38
C GLY A 299 -4.73 -5.93 -5.21
N LEU A 300 -4.45 -6.68 -6.28
CA LEU A 300 -4.58 -8.15 -6.27
C LEU A 300 -3.54 -8.82 -5.34
N GLY A 301 -2.28 -8.38 -5.37
CA GLY A 301 -1.23 -8.87 -4.47
C GLY A 301 -1.54 -8.58 -3.00
N GLY A 302 -2.04 -7.38 -2.71
CA GLY A 302 -2.51 -7.02 -1.36
C GLY A 302 -3.69 -7.86 -0.88
N PHE A 303 -4.65 -8.15 -1.77
CA PHE A 303 -5.78 -9.05 -1.50
C PHE A 303 -5.30 -10.46 -1.13
N VAL A 304 -4.53 -11.09 -2.00
CA VAL A 304 -4.02 -12.45 -1.79
C VAL A 304 -3.10 -12.51 -0.57
N GLY A 305 -2.25 -11.49 -0.39
CA GLY A 305 -1.34 -11.39 0.74
C GLY A 305 -2.06 -11.27 2.09
N ALA A 306 -3.15 -10.51 2.17
CA ALA A 306 -3.96 -10.41 3.39
C ALA A 306 -4.64 -11.74 3.73
N LEU A 307 -5.17 -12.45 2.72
CA LEU A 307 -5.79 -13.76 2.91
C LEU A 307 -4.76 -14.81 3.38
N ILE A 308 -3.61 -14.88 2.72
CA ILE A 308 -2.54 -15.81 3.10
C ILE A 308 -2.07 -15.51 4.53
N ALA A 309 -1.80 -14.24 4.83
CA ALA A 309 -1.32 -13.84 6.15
C ALA A 309 -2.37 -14.14 7.26
N GLY A 310 -3.67 -13.98 6.98
CA GLY A 310 -4.73 -14.30 7.91
C GLY A 310 -4.91 -15.80 8.14
N ASN A 311 -4.80 -16.62 7.06
CA ASN A 311 -4.91 -18.07 7.16
C ASN A 311 -3.72 -18.72 7.85
N PHE A 312 -2.51 -18.19 7.62
CA PHE A 312 -1.24 -18.75 8.12
C PHE A 312 -0.63 -17.88 9.23
N TYR A 313 -1.47 -17.07 9.92
CA TYR A 313 -1.00 -16.29 11.06
C TYR A 313 -0.50 -17.20 12.19
N GLY A 314 0.70 -16.95 12.67
CA GLY A 314 1.35 -17.71 13.75
C GLY A 314 2.87 -17.47 13.75
N GLU A 315 3.60 -18.32 14.43
CA GLU A 315 5.06 -18.23 14.58
C GLU A 315 5.81 -18.18 13.23
N TYR A 316 5.31 -18.91 12.22
CA TYR A 316 5.93 -19.00 10.88
C TYR A 316 5.46 -17.93 9.90
N LEU A 317 4.67 -16.94 10.32
CA LEU A 317 4.11 -15.90 9.45
C LEU A 317 5.17 -15.25 8.56
N TYR A 318 6.27 -14.79 9.17
CA TYR A 318 7.34 -14.12 8.43
C TYR A 318 8.26 -15.08 7.67
N LEU A 319 8.33 -16.36 8.05
CA LEU A 319 9.00 -17.37 7.24
C LEU A 319 8.27 -17.58 5.90
N TYR A 320 6.94 -17.68 5.93
CA TYR A 320 6.12 -17.77 4.69
C TYR A 320 6.26 -16.51 3.84
N ALA A 321 6.24 -15.33 4.46
CA ALA A 321 6.47 -14.07 3.74
C ALA A 321 7.85 -14.02 3.07
N SER A 322 8.91 -14.48 3.77
CA SER A 322 10.25 -14.58 3.22
C SER A 322 10.31 -15.54 2.03
N PHE A 323 9.70 -16.71 2.14
CA PHE A 323 9.63 -17.68 1.05
C PHE A 323 8.92 -17.12 -0.18
N ILE A 324 7.79 -16.44 -0.01
CA ILE A 324 7.07 -15.78 -1.11
C ILE A 324 7.94 -14.69 -1.77
N ALA A 325 8.68 -13.91 -0.98
CA ALA A 325 9.62 -12.94 -1.52
C ALA A 325 10.78 -13.60 -2.30
N LEU A 326 11.28 -14.75 -1.85
CA LEU A 326 12.26 -15.54 -2.62
C LEU A 326 11.69 -16.08 -3.93
N LEU A 327 10.42 -16.51 -3.96
CA LEU A 327 9.74 -16.89 -5.22
C LEU A 327 9.61 -15.68 -6.16
N SER A 328 9.33 -14.49 -5.61
CA SER A 328 9.35 -13.23 -6.38
C SER A 328 10.74 -13.00 -7.00
N TRP A 329 11.78 -13.15 -6.22
CA TRP A 329 13.16 -13.02 -6.71
C TRP A 329 13.52 -14.06 -7.77
N ALA A 330 13.15 -15.32 -7.56
CA ALA A 330 13.34 -16.39 -8.55
C ALA A 330 12.64 -16.09 -9.88
N SER A 331 11.44 -15.51 -9.84
CA SER A 331 10.74 -15.04 -11.03
C SER A 331 11.54 -13.99 -11.80
N LEU A 332 12.23 -13.05 -11.11
CA LEU A 332 13.10 -12.07 -11.76
C LEU A 332 14.36 -12.66 -12.39
N MET A 333 14.79 -13.84 -11.95
CA MET A 333 15.91 -14.54 -12.61
C MET A 333 15.51 -15.15 -13.94
N LEU A 334 14.22 -15.46 -14.12
CA LEU A 334 13.66 -15.94 -15.38
C LEU A 334 13.32 -14.80 -16.36
N PHE A 335 13.31 -13.56 -15.87
CA PHE A 335 13.10 -12.40 -16.73
C PHE A 335 14.39 -12.04 -17.47
N LYS A 336 14.33 -12.08 -18.81
CA LYS A 336 15.39 -11.62 -19.69
C LYS A 336 14.98 -10.29 -20.29
N GLU A 337 15.75 -9.25 -20.01
CA GLU A 337 15.63 -7.98 -20.71
C GLU A 337 16.04 -8.26 -22.18
N LYS A 338 15.18 -7.93 -23.16
CA LYS A 338 15.60 -8.03 -24.55
C LYS A 338 16.61 -6.90 -24.81
N GLU A 339 17.77 -7.27 -25.30
CA GLU A 339 18.78 -6.36 -25.85
C GLU A 339 18.23 -5.54 -27.03
#